data_409386f091cd52938faa4916b6199d82
#
_entry.id   409386f091cd52938faa4916b6199d82
#
_cell.length_a   1.000
_cell.length_b   1.000
_cell.length_c   1.000
_cell.angle_alpha   90.00
_cell.angle_beta   90.00
_cell.angle_gamma   90.00
#
_symmetry.space_group_name_H-M   'P 1'
#
loop_
_entity.id
_entity.type
_entity.pdbx_description
1 polymer ?
#
loop_
_entity_poly.entity_id
_entity_poly.type
_entity_poly.pdbx_seq_one_letter_code
_entity_poly.pdbx_strand_id
1 'polypeptide(L)'
;MMRTQKRINTSENLQKRKKIISLFLICFLTIITSTAFSQNNNTSSNSEQLNSLKKTLKKISISDIGSSILVSESIKAYSFGGELINKEELQSAISYRLMDPESEIYVDNNNGISLIIMPKKEEEVVVNKIHAEGLKRISEEEFFNRRIRFEDENYTFYGANNEKLMSEDALKKVKSGMYKVDAYVDANDQFKLAYLLKMTQEQMNQGMEEVMKMQNDFEAKLKGKPFPDFTLTDLSGTTHTSESIKGKVVAINLWFTACAPCIHEMPELNKIVEEYKENDDVLFLAFALDPKGSRLDKFLKKHKFDYNIIPDSQEYVTKKLNPPSYPTHIVLDKNSDVVFSFSAYSPKVGEAIKSYINSELKK
;
A
#
# COMPACT_ATOMS: atom_id res chain seq x y z
N MET A 1 16.09 -7.71 41.69
CA MET A 1 15.74 -6.40 41.07
C MET A 1 16.06 -6.30 39.57
N MET A 2 16.19 -7.44 38.84
CA MET A 2 16.54 -7.45 37.39
C MET A 2 15.45 -8.00 36.46
N ARG A 3 14.22 -8.23 36.94
CA ARG A 3 13.13 -8.78 36.10
C ARG A 3 12.08 -7.77 35.64
N THR A 4 12.11 -6.54 36.12
CA THR A 4 11.07 -5.52 35.84
C THR A 4 11.44 -4.61 34.66
N GLN A 5 12.69 -4.46 34.28
CA GLN A 5 13.12 -3.58 33.20
C GLN A 5 12.97 -4.18 31.78
N LYS A 6 12.85 -5.50 31.68
CA LYS A 6 12.66 -6.17 30.37
C LYS A 6 11.21 -6.12 29.83
N ARG A 7 10.22 -5.82 30.69
CA ARG A 7 8.80 -5.74 30.29
C ARG A 7 8.37 -4.39 29.74
N ILE A 8 9.08 -3.31 30.03
CA ILE A 8 8.70 -1.95 29.62
C ILE A 8 9.11 -1.69 28.15
N ASN A 9 10.25 -2.22 27.72
CA ASN A 9 10.70 -2.05 26.32
C ASN A 9 9.90 -2.87 25.28
N THR A 10 9.19 -3.91 25.73
CA THR A 10 8.33 -4.70 24.81
C THR A 10 6.98 -4.05 24.59
N SER A 11 6.45 -3.28 25.53
CA SER A 11 5.14 -2.63 25.40
C SER A 11 5.18 -1.38 24.49
N GLU A 12 6.24 -0.59 24.55
CA GLU A 12 6.41 0.57 23.64
C GLU A 12 6.69 0.16 22.19
N ASN A 13 7.49 -0.90 21.99
CA ASN A 13 7.68 -1.47 20.66
C ASN A 13 6.42 -2.17 20.13
N LEU A 14 5.59 -2.73 21.01
CA LEU A 14 4.30 -3.30 20.64
C LEU A 14 3.28 -2.21 20.26
N GLN A 15 3.27 -1.09 20.95
CA GLN A 15 2.38 0.04 20.62
C GLN A 15 2.76 0.72 19.29
N LYS A 16 4.05 0.86 18.99
CA LYS A 16 4.52 1.36 17.68
C LYS A 16 4.17 0.38 16.54
N ARG A 17 4.23 -0.94 16.78
CA ARG A 17 3.79 -1.95 15.80
C ARG A 17 2.27 -1.95 15.58
N LYS A 18 1.46 -1.59 16.57
CA LYS A 18 -0.01 -1.56 16.50
C LYS A 18 -0.57 -0.58 15.46
N LYS A 19 0.16 0.49 15.11
CA LYS A 19 -0.25 1.47 14.08
C LYS A 19 0.03 1.02 12.64
N ILE A 20 0.85 0.01 12.42
CA ILE A 20 1.40 -0.32 11.10
C ILE A 20 0.49 -1.24 10.26
N ILE A 21 -0.35 -2.04 10.86
CA ILE A 21 -1.05 -3.14 10.17
C ILE A 21 -2.41 -2.72 9.60
N SER A 22 -3.08 -1.73 10.19
CA SER A 22 -4.27 -1.09 9.59
C SER A 22 -3.98 -0.41 8.23
N LEU A 23 -2.72 -0.28 7.89
CA LEU A 23 -2.19 0.50 6.77
C LEU A 23 -1.76 -0.34 5.55
N PHE A 24 -1.87 -1.67 5.61
CA PHE A 24 -1.38 -2.58 4.57
C PHE A 24 -2.14 -2.52 3.23
N LEU A 25 -3.19 -1.72 3.13
CA LEU A 25 -4.06 -1.63 1.95
C LEU A 25 -3.93 -0.34 1.15
N ILE A 26 -3.13 0.63 1.60
CA ILE A 26 -3.09 1.96 0.97
C ILE A 26 -1.69 2.27 0.49
N CYS A 27 -1.44 2.34 -0.82
CA CYS A 27 -0.30 3.07 -1.37
C CYS A 27 -0.34 3.29 -2.86
N PHE A 28 -0.47 4.56 -3.26
CA PHE A 28 0.08 5.10 -4.51
C PHE A 28 0.22 6.61 -4.47
N LEU A 29 1.40 7.12 -4.75
CA LEU A 29 1.68 8.56 -4.89
C LEU A 29 2.12 8.88 -6.30
N THR A 30 1.52 9.91 -6.92
CA THR A 30 2.13 10.67 -8.00
C THR A 30 1.93 12.16 -7.77
N ILE A 31 3.03 12.90 -7.79
CA ILE A 31 3.08 14.37 -7.65
C ILE A 31 2.75 15.00 -9.00
N ILE A 32 1.79 15.89 -9.05
CA ILE A 32 1.60 16.84 -10.17
C ILE A 32 1.36 18.25 -9.61
N THR A 33 2.08 19.20 -10.17
CA THR A 33 2.14 20.62 -9.79
C THR A 33 0.85 21.39 -10.06
N SER A 34 0.61 22.38 -9.22
CA SER A 34 -0.60 23.19 -9.10
C SER A 34 -0.77 24.27 -10.17
N THR A 35 -2.01 24.48 -10.62
CA THR A 35 -2.52 25.77 -11.05
C THR A 35 -3.93 25.99 -10.51
N ALA A 36 -4.20 27.21 -10.09
CA ALA A 36 -5.34 27.63 -9.30
C ALA A 36 -6.70 27.42 -10.00
N PHE A 37 -7.70 26.97 -9.21
CA PHE A 37 -9.09 26.84 -9.64
C PHE A 37 -10.00 27.70 -8.76
N SER A 38 -10.90 28.47 -9.41
CA SER A 38 -11.89 29.33 -8.78
C SER A 38 -13.15 28.54 -8.45
N GLN A 39 -13.63 28.61 -7.21
CA GLN A 39 -14.91 28.05 -6.78
C GLN A 39 -16.07 28.94 -7.24
N ASN A 40 -17.04 28.34 -7.92
CA ASN A 40 -18.36 28.91 -8.13
C ASN A 40 -19.43 27.92 -7.66
N ASN A 41 -20.07 28.21 -6.52
CA ASN A 41 -21.10 27.38 -5.90
C ASN A 41 -22.48 27.75 -6.50
N ASN A 42 -22.93 26.99 -7.51
CA ASN A 42 -24.30 27.06 -8.02
C ASN A 42 -24.81 25.62 -8.30
N THR A 43 -25.47 25.01 -7.34
CA THR A 43 -25.89 23.60 -7.37
C THR A 43 -26.86 23.23 -8.50
N SER A 44 -27.73 24.13 -8.95
CA SER A 44 -28.65 23.89 -10.07
C SER A 44 -27.95 23.88 -11.44
N SER A 45 -26.92 24.68 -11.63
CA SER A 45 -26.08 24.69 -12.83
C SER A 45 -25.19 23.46 -12.95
N ASN A 46 -24.75 22.91 -11.83
CA ASN A 46 -23.86 21.75 -11.80
C ASN A 46 -24.57 20.44 -12.21
N SER A 47 -25.82 20.25 -11.81
CA SER A 47 -26.60 19.05 -12.18
C SER A 47 -26.91 18.97 -13.69
N GLU A 48 -27.15 20.10 -14.34
CA GLU A 48 -27.35 20.16 -15.80
C GLU A 48 -26.06 19.90 -16.56
N GLN A 49 -24.92 20.46 -16.10
CA GLN A 49 -23.61 20.20 -16.67
C GLN A 49 -23.21 18.72 -16.52
N LEU A 50 -23.47 18.13 -15.37
CA LEU A 50 -23.21 16.73 -15.09
C LEU A 50 -23.98 15.81 -16.03
N ASN A 51 -25.29 16.06 -16.22
CA ASN A 51 -26.13 15.29 -17.13
C ASN A 51 -25.71 15.44 -18.60
N SER A 52 -25.22 16.61 -18.99
CA SER A 52 -24.67 16.84 -20.33
C SER A 52 -23.38 16.03 -20.54
N LEU A 53 -22.46 16.03 -19.57
CA LEU A 53 -21.21 15.27 -19.63
C LEU A 53 -21.44 13.76 -19.69
N LYS A 54 -22.38 13.22 -18.90
CA LYS A 54 -22.74 11.80 -18.93
C LYS A 54 -23.20 11.30 -20.30
N LYS A 55 -23.81 12.17 -21.12
CA LYS A 55 -24.29 11.83 -22.48
C LYS A 55 -23.16 11.72 -23.51
N THR A 56 -22.03 12.40 -23.28
CA THR A 56 -20.93 12.49 -24.24
C THR A 56 -19.75 11.59 -23.93
N LEU A 57 -19.71 11.02 -22.72
CA LEU A 57 -18.58 10.22 -22.22
C LEU A 57 -18.98 8.75 -22.09
N LYS A 58 -18.01 7.87 -22.24
CA LYS A 58 -18.19 6.41 -22.05
C LYS A 58 -17.99 6.05 -20.59
N LYS A 59 -18.99 5.41 -19.95
CA LYS A 59 -18.87 4.85 -18.60
C LYS A 59 -18.00 3.59 -18.63
N ILE A 60 -17.06 3.48 -17.68
CA ILE A 60 -16.22 2.29 -17.47
C ILE A 60 -16.33 1.82 -16.03
N SER A 61 -15.92 0.58 -15.77
CA SER A 61 -15.79 0.05 -14.41
C SER A 61 -14.48 0.52 -13.75
N ILE A 62 -14.49 0.67 -12.44
CA ILE A 62 -13.24 0.92 -11.65
C ILE A 62 -12.22 -0.18 -11.90
N SER A 63 -12.66 -1.44 -12.09
CA SER A 63 -11.76 -2.56 -12.41
C SER A 63 -11.07 -2.43 -13.76
N ASP A 64 -11.64 -1.64 -14.68
CA ASP A 64 -11.09 -1.43 -16.02
C ASP A 64 -10.09 -0.28 -16.06
N ILE A 65 -9.88 0.42 -14.94
CA ILE A 65 -8.85 1.43 -14.78
C ILE A 65 -7.50 0.71 -14.68
N GLY A 66 -6.91 0.42 -15.82
CA GLY A 66 -5.56 -0.12 -15.92
C GLY A 66 -4.51 0.93 -15.56
N SER A 67 -3.26 0.47 -15.37
CA SER A 67 -2.09 1.33 -15.11
C SER A 67 -1.78 2.38 -16.21
N SER A 68 -2.48 2.30 -17.33
CA SER A 68 -2.27 3.14 -18.53
C SER A 68 -3.30 4.25 -18.72
N ILE A 69 -4.27 4.42 -17.83
CA ILE A 69 -5.28 5.48 -17.99
C ILE A 69 -4.71 6.80 -17.48
N LEU A 70 -4.53 7.75 -18.40
CA LEU A 70 -4.12 9.11 -18.08
C LEU A 70 -5.30 9.89 -17.48
N VAL A 71 -5.08 10.51 -16.33
CA VAL A 71 -6.02 11.48 -15.77
C VAL A 71 -5.89 12.77 -16.55
N SER A 72 -6.96 13.18 -17.25
CA SER A 72 -7.00 14.44 -17.99
C SER A 72 -6.78 15.63 -17.06
N GLU A 73 -6.05 16.66 -17.51
CA GLU A 73 -5.90 17.92 -16.76
C GLU A 73 -7.25 18.64 -16.53
N SER A 74 -8.24 18.34 -17.36
CA SER A 74 -9.61 18.89 -17.31
C SER A 74 -10.62 18.01 -16.59
N ILE A 75 -10.16 17.02 -15.81
CA ILE A 75 -11.04 16.11 -15.07
C ILE A 75 -12.00 16.89 -14.16
N LYS A 76 -13.27 16.51 -14.19
CA LYS A 76 -14.29 17.00 -13.26
C LYS A 76 -14.77 15.87 -12.36
N ALA A 77 -14.93 16.14 -11.09
CA ALA A 77 -15.49 15.22 -10.14
C ALA A 77 -16.70 15.83 -9.44
N TYR A 78 -17.72 15.01 -9.25
CA TYR A 78 -18.97 15.39 -8.60
C TYR A 78 -19.35 14.35 -7.56
N SER A 79 -19.99 14.79 -6.47
CA SER A 79 -20.73 13.89 -5.60
C SER A 79 -21.99 13.35 -6.31
N PHE A 80 -22.59 12.26 -5.84
CA PHE A 80 -23.90 11.82 -6.34
C PHE A 80 -24.99 12.88 -6.17
N GLY A 81 -24.82 13.83 -5.24
CA GLY A 81 -25.66 15.00 -5.08
C GLY A 81 -25.42 16.13 -6.09
N GLY A 82 -24.46 15.98 -7.01
CA GLY A 82 -24.11 16.98 -8.02
C GLY A 82 -23.21 18.11 -7.51
N GLU A 83 -22.60 17.96 -6.33
CA GLU A 83 -21.65 18.92 -5.78
C GLU A 83 -20.27 18.70 -6.41
N LEU A 84 -19.59 19.77 -6.84
CA LEU A 84 -18.24 19.70 -7.42
C LEU A 84 -17.23 19.35 -6.31
N ILE A 85 -16.47 18.29 -6.54
CA ILE A 85 -15.38 17.86 -5.65
C ILE A 85 -14.11 18.61 -6.03
N ASN A 86 -13.38 19.12 -5.05
CA ASN A 86 -12.15 19.85 -5.31
C ASN A 86 -11.02 18.93 -5.84
N LYS A 87 -10.05 19.53 -6.52
CA LYS A 87 -8.99 18.79 -7.20
C LYS A 87 -8.08 18.01 -6.25
N GLU A 88 -7.84 18.51 -5.05
CA GLU A 88 -6.97 17.89 -4.04
C GLU A 88 -7.64 16.64 -3.46
N GLU A 89 -8.92 16.72 -3.12
CA GLU A 89 -9.73 15.59 -2.66
C GLU A 89 -9.80 14.49 -3.72
N LEU A 90 -10.00 14.86 -4.99
CA LEU A 90 -10.01 13.93 -6.11
C LEU A 90 -8.66 13.29 -6.34
N GLN A 91 -7.57 14.06 -6.33
CA GLN A 91 -6.21 13.53 -6.49
C GLN A 91 -5.87 12.56 -5.37
N SER A 92 -6.25 12.89 -4.14
CA SER A 92 -6.11 12.01 -2.99
C SER A 92 -6.83 10.69 -3.24
N ALA A 93 -8.13 10.72 -3.58
CA ALA A 93 -8.91 9.52 -3.82
C ALA A 93 -8.35 8.63 -4.95
N ILE A 94 -7.91 9.22 -6.06
CA ILE A 94 -7.32 8.48 -7.19
C ILE A 94 -5.95 7.91 -6.82
N SER A 95 -5.07 8.72 -6.23
CA SER A 95 -3.69 8.33 -5.91
C SER A 95 -3.65 7.18 -4.92
N TYR A 96 -4.60 7.11 -4.01
CA TYR A 96 -4.65 6.08 -2.98
C TYR A 96 -5.63 4.94 -3.28
N ARG A 97 -6.18 4.90 -4.50
CA ARG A 97 -7.24 3.94 -4.87
C ARG A 97 -8.42 3.94 -3.88
N LEU A 98 -8.70 5.08 -3.27
CA LEU A 98 -9.81 5.28 -2.34
C LEU A 98 -11.12 5.58 -3.06
N MET A 99 -11.20 5.28 -4.36
CA MET A 99 -12.47 5.44 -5.08
C MET A 99 -13.45 4.37 -4.62
N ASP A 100 -14.58 4.84 -4.16
CA ASP A 100 -15.68 3.96 -3.78
C ASP A 100 -16.05 3.04 -4.96
N PRO A 101 -16.22 1.73 -4.74
CA PRO A 101 -16.70 0.82 -5.79
C PRO A 101 -18.00 1.27 -6.46
N GLU A 102 -18.80 2.09 -5.77
CA GLU A 102 -20.03 2.68 -6.31
C GLU A 102 -19.76 3.95 -7.15
N SER A 103 -18.53 4.47 -7.18
CA SER A 103 -18.20 5.63 -8.00
C SER A 103 -18.41 5.33 -9.48
N GLU A 104 -18.95 6.31 -10.20
CA GLU A 104 -19.10 6.21 -11.64
C GLU A 104 -17.93 6.92 -12.33
N ILE A 105 -17.27 6.23 -13.27
CA ILE A 105 -16.12 6.74 -14.01
C ILE A 105 -16.43 6.82 -15.48
N TYR A 106 -16.12 7.95 -16.08
CA TYR A 106 -16.37 8.20 -17.49
C TYR A 106 -15.08 8.66 -18.19
N VAL A 107 -14.85 8.10 -19.36
CA VAL A 107 -13.68 8.39 -20.20
C VAL A 107 -14.10 9.10 -21.49
N ASP A 108 -13.20 9.91 -22.00
CA ASP A 108 -13.30 10.52 -23.31
C ASP A 108 -12.91 9.55 -24.45
N ASN A 109 -12.94 10.03 -25.69
CA ASN A 109 -12.61 9.25 -26.88
C ASN A 109 -11.15 8.78 -26.95
N ASN A 110 -10.27 9.35 -26.13
CA ASN A 110 -8.86 8.99 -26.04
C ASN A 110 -8.58 8.06 -24.85
N ASN A 111 -9.64 7.52 -24.19
CA ASN A 111 -9.59 6.76 -22.95
C ASN A 111 -9.00 7.52 -21.74
N GLY A 112 -8.97 8.86 -21.79
CA GLY A 112 -8.63 9.71 -20.65
C GLY A 112 -9.81 9.85 -19.69
N ILE A 113 -9.58 9.69 -18.37
CA ILE A 113 -10.64 9.92 -17.36
C ILE A 113 -11.01 11.42 -17.40
N SER A 114 -12.26 11.70 -17.73
CA SER A 114 -12.76 13.07 -17.88
C SER A 114 -13.83 13.44 -16.84
N LEU A 115 -14.48 12.46 -16.24
CA LEU A 115 -15.52 12.66 -15.25
C LEU A 115 -15.50 11.53 -14.21
N ILE A 116 -15.56 11.89 -12.95
CA ILE A 116 -15.77 10.96 -11.83
C ILE A 116 -16.96 11.44 -11.02
N ILE A 117 -17.82 10.53 -10.64
CA ILE A 117 -18.95 10.80 -9.74
C ILE A 117 -18.78 9.90 -8.51
N MET A 118 -18.60 10.53 -7.37
CA MET A 118 -18.36 9.85 -6.11
C MET A 118 -19.63 9.82 -5.26
N PRO A 119 -19.83 8.80 -4.42
CA PRO A 119 -20.91 8.78 -3.44
C PRO A 119 -20.88 10.05 -2.57
N LYS A 120 -22.03 10.47 -2.11
CA LYS A 120 -22.14 11.61 -1.16
C LYS A 120 -21.37 11.27 0.11
N LYS A 121 -20.68 12.26 0.68
CA LYS A 121 -19.97 12.14 1.96
C LYS A 121 -20.90 11.51 3.01
N GLU A 122 -20.54 10.31 3.48
CA GLU A 122 -21.30 9.62 4.52
C GLU A 122 -20.90 10.14 5.91
N GLU A 123 -21.90 10.32 6.77
CA GLU A 123 -21.67 10.53 8.19
C GLU A 123 -21.24 9.20 8.84
N GLU A 124 -20.44 9.27 9.90
CA GLU A 124 -20.03 8.09 10.65
C GLU A 124 -21.26 7.36 11.19
N VAL A 125 -21.50 6.14 10.71
CA VAL A 125 -22.64 5.34 11.14
C VAL A 125 -22.31 4.67 12.47
N VAL A 126 -23.01 5.09 13.53
CA VAL A 126 -22.96 4.38 14.83
C VAL A 126 -23.73 3.08 14.70
N VAL A 127 -23.02 1.95 14.61
CA VAL A 127 -23.62 0.64 14.44
C VAL A 127 -23.90 -0.01 15.79
N ASN A 128 -25.17 -0.36 16.04
CA ASN A 128 -25.50 -1.26 17.14
C ASN A 128 -25.20 -2.71 16.74
N LYS A 129 -24.09 -3.25 17.22
CA LYS A 129 -23.51 -4.55 16.82
C LYS A 129 -24.17 -5.70 17.58
N ILE A 130 -25.46 -5.94 17.33
CA ILE A 130 -26.30 -6.90 18.04
C ILE A 130 -25.76 -8.34 18.02
N HIS A 131 -24.99 -8.72 16.99
CA HIS A 131 -24.43 -10.07 16.86
C HIS A 131 -23.12 -10.24 17.65
N ALA A 132 -22.54 -9.16 18.19
CA ALA A 132 -21.28 -9.18 18.94
C ALA A 132 -21.49 -9.28 20.47
N GLU A 133 -22.74 -9.40 20.93
CA GLU A 133 -23.05 -9.53 22.35
C GLU A 133 -22.38 -10.77 22.96
N GLY A 134 -21.70 -10.57 24.10
CA GLY A 134 -20.95 -11.65 24.78
C GLY A 134 -19.61 -12.02 24.13
N LEU A 135 -19.22 -11.40 23.01
CA LEU A 135 -17.94 -11.62 22.35
C LEU A 135 -16.91 -10.54 22.73
N LYS A 136 -15.65 -10.92 22.72
CA LYS A 136 -14.52 -10.01 22.98
C LYS A 136 -14.06 -9.39 21.66
N ARG A 137 -13.97 -8.06 21.63
CA ARG A 137 -13.40 -7.33 20.49
C ARG A 137 -11.89 -7.52 20.44
N ILE A 138 -11.36 -7.73 19.25
CA ILE A 138 -9.92 -7.73 18.95
C ILE A 138 -9.53 -6.53 18.08
N SER A 139 -8.25 -6.21 18.06
CA SER A 139 -7.74 -5.14 17.19
C SER A 139 -7.77 -5.58 15.71
N GLU A 140 -7.84 -4.61 14.82
CA GLU A 140 -7.74 -4.85 13.38
C GLU A 140 -6.41 -5.52 13.02
N GLU A 141 -5.31 -5.13 13.67
CA GLU A 141 -4.02 -5.79 13.57
C GLU A 141 -4.10 -7.27 13.92
N GLU A 142 -4.73 -7.58 15.04
CA GLU A 142 -4.88 -8.96 15.48
C GLU A 142 -5.74 -9.78 14.51
N PHE A 143 -6.80 -9.18 13.95
CA PHE A 143 -7.62 -9.81 12.92
C PHE A 143 -6.78 -10.18 11.69
N PHE A 144 -5.99 -9.26 11.14
CA PHE A 144 -5.17 -9.56 9.97
C PHE A 144 -4.06 -10.57 10.24
N ASN A 145 -3.47 -10.56 11.44
CA ASN A 145 -2.46 -11.53 11.85
C ASN A 145 -3.01 -12.96 11.97
N ARG A 146 -4.31 -13.13 12.22
CA ARG A 146 -4.96 -14.45 12.32
C ARG A 146 -5.15 -15.14 10.97
N ARG A 147 -4.90 -14.46 9.85
CA ARG A 147 -5.04 -14.98 8.47
C ARG A 147 -6.41 -15.63 8.25
N ILE A 148 -7.47 -14.93 8.63
CA ILE A 148 -8.85 -15.36 8.53
C ILE A 148 -9.19 -15.76 7.09
N ARG A 149 -9.79 -16.94 6.90
CA ARG A 149 -10.32 -17.39 5.62
C ARG A 149 -11.75 -16.92 5.51
N PHE A 150 -12.03 -16.09 4.54
CA PHE A 150 -13.37 -15.52 4.37
C PHE A 150 -14.42 -16.56 3.97
N GLU A 151 -13.97 -17.66 3.36
CA GLU A 151 -14.83 -18.77 2.90
C GLU A 151 -15.17 -19.76 4.03
N ASP A 152 -14.61 -19.61 5.24
CA ASP A 152 -14.87 -20.51 6.36
C ASP A 152 -16.29 -20.25 6.90
N GLU A 153 -17.13 -21.28 6.90
CA GLU A 153 -18.53 -21.22 7.34
C GLU A 153 -18.70 -20.89 8.83
N ASN A 154 -17.66 -21.10 9.63
CA ASN A 154 -17.65 -20.75 11.06
C ASN A 154 -17.52 -19.24 11.30
N TYR A 155 -17.22 -18.46 10.26
CA TYR A 155 -17.01 -17.02 10.35
C TYR A 155 -18.14 -16.27 9.68
N THR A 156 -18.56 -15.18 10.31
CA THR A 156 -19.62 -14.35 9.74
C THR A 156 -19.18 -12.91 9.65
N PHE A 157 -19.50 -12.28 8.52
CA PHE A 157 -19.21 -10.86 8.27
C PHE A 157 -20.54 -10.10 8.17
N TYR A 158 -20.59 -8.92 8.77
CA TYR A 158 -21.76 -8.06 8.79
C TYR A 158 -21.41 -6.67 8.26
N GLY A 159 -22.38 -6.04 7.61
CA GLY A 159 -22.32 -4.62 7.27
C GLY A 159 -22.88 -3.72 8.39
N ALA A 160 -22.98 -2.43 8.11
CA ALA A 160 -23.36 -1.42 9.09
C ALA A 160 -24.80 -1.56 9.61
N ASN A 161 -25.69 -2.16 8.81
CA ASN A 161 -27.10 -2.37 9.17
C ASN A 161 -27.36 -3.76 9.77
N ASN A 162 -26.31 -4.43 10.27
CA ASN A 162 -26.36 -5.82 10.76
C ASN A 162 -26.76 -6.85 9.69
N GLU A 163 -26.69 -6.51 8.42
CA GLU A 163 -26.90 -7.43 7.32
C GLU A 163 -25.72 -8.41 7.20
N LYS A 164 -26.01 -9.69 7.04
CA LYS A 164 -24.98 -10.71 6.79
C LYS A 164 -24.42 -10.54 5.38
N LEU A 165 -23.10 -10.40 5.27
CA LEU A 165 -22.38 -10.28 4.01
C LEU A 165 -22.01 -11.66 3.46
N MET A 166 -22.06 -11.81 2.16
CA MET A 166 -21.46 -12.95 1.46
C MET A 166 -19.93 -12.86 1.58
N SER A 167 -19.25 -14.00 1.68
CA SER A 167 -17.78 -14.07 1.82
C SER A 167 -17.03 -13.29 0.74
N GLU A 168 -17.50 -13.36 -0.50
CA GLU A 168 -16.92 -12.63 -1.62
C GLU A 168 -17.05 -11.10 -1.45
N ASP A 169 -18.21 -10.62 -1.03
CA ASP A 169 -18.45 -9.20 -0.79
C ASP A 169 -17.64 -8.69 0.41
N ALA A 170 -17.57 -9.48 1.48
CA ALA A 170 -16.73 -9.18 2.64
C ALA A 170 -15.25 -9.05 2.22
N LEU A 171 -14.75 -10.00 1.44
CA LEU A 171 -13.39 -9.97 0.92
C LEU A 171 -13.12 -8.76 0.01
N LYS A 172 -14.07 -8.40 -0.87
CA LYS A 172 -13.99 -7.20 -1.71
C LYS A 172 -13.92 -5.93 -0.86
N LYS A 173 -14.79 -5.81 0.16
CA LYS A 173 -14.81 -4.67 1.08
C LYS A 173 -13.47 -4.53 1.81
N VAL A 174 -12.93 -5.60 2.39
CA VAL A 174 -11.64 -5.58 3.06
C VAL A 174 -10.50 -5.22 2.10
N LYS A 175 -10.47 -5.82 0.90
CA LYS A 175 -9.45 -5.53 -0.12
C LYS A 175 -9.49 -4.10 -0.65
N SER A 176 -10.65 -3.43 -0.60
CA SER A 176 -10.77 -2.04 -1.05
C SER A 176 -10.00 -1.06 -0.16
N GLY A 177 -9.69 -1.42 1.09
CA GLY A 177 -9.07 -0.53 2.07
C GLY A 177 -9.98 0.59 2.57
N MET A 178 -11.25 0.59 2.18
CA MET A 178 -12.24 1.63 2.51
C MET A 178 -13.12 1.26 3.71
N TYR A 179 -12.94 0.07 4.25
CA TYR A 179 -13.73 -0.46 5.36
C TYR A 179 -12.84 -0.79 6.54
N LYS A 180 -13.21 -0.27 7.71
CA LYS A 180 -12.65 -0.66 8.99
C LYS A 180 -13.21 -2.01 9.39
N VAL A 181 -12.33 -2.90 9.87
CA VAL A 181 -12.71 -4.22 10.37
C VAL A 181 -12.87 -4.18 11.88
N ASP A 182 -14.06 -4.42 12.38
CA ASP A 182 -14.37 -4.50 13.80
C ASP A 182 -14.65 -5.96 14.16
N ALA A 183 -13.62 -6.65 14.64
CA ALA A 183 -13.57 -8.11 14.74
C ALA A 183 -13.76 -8.62 16.16
N TYR A 184 -14.35 -9.81 16.29
CA TYR A 184 -14.76 -10.41 17.57
C TYR A 184 -14.41 -11.87 17.67
N VAL A 185 -13.99 -12.27 18.88
CA VAL A 185 -13.65 -13.64 19.26
C VAL A 185 -14.52 -14.13 20.43
N ASP A 186 -14.67 -15.45 20.56
CA ASP A 186 -15.34 -16.07 21.71
C ASP A 186 -14.42 -16.16 22.95
N ALA A 187 -14.93 -16.76 24.01
CA ALA A 187 -14.20 -16.96 25.26
C ALA A 187 -12.95 -17.86 25.11
N ASN A 188 -12.87 -18.66 24.05
CA ASN A 188 -11.73 -19.51 23.72
C ASN A 188 -10.76 -18.85 22.74
N ASP A 189 -10.89 -17.53 22.53
CA ASP A 189 -10.09 -16.74 21.61
C ASP A 189 -10.22 -17.17 20.13
N GLN A 190 -11.35 -17.83 19.77
CA GLN A 190 -11.63 -18.22 18.40
C GLN A 190 -12.39 -17.09 17.69
N PHE A 191 -11.94 -16.70 16.49
CA PHE A 191 -12.63 -15.71 15.67
C PHE A 191 -14.05 -16.19 15.33
N LYS A 192 -15.03 -15.29 15.44
CA LYS A 192 -16.44 -15.57 15.17
C LYS A 192 -17.03 -14.68 14.10
N LEU A 193 -16.84 -13.38 14.24
CA LEU A 193 -17.43 -12.44 13.31
C LEU A 193 -16.64 -11.13 13.23
N ALA A 194 -16.88 -10.39 12.13
CA ALA A 194 -16.46 -9.01 12.04
C ALA A 194 -17.54 -8.14 11.38
N TYR A 195 -17.61 -6.89 11.81
CA TYR A 195 -18.32 -5.83 11.11
C TYR A 195 -17.37 -5.10 10.17
N LEU A 196 -17.81 -4.90 8.94
CA LEU A 196 -17.10 -4.13 7.93
C LEU A 196 -17.79 -2.78 7.80
N LEU A 197 -17.20 -1.77 8.42
CA LEU A 197 -17.76 -0.43 8.53
C LEU A 197 -17.04 0.50 7.56
N LYS A 198 -17.81 1.11 6.65
CA LYS A 198 -17.23 2.05 5.69
C LYS A 198 -16.60 3.23 6.42
N MET A 199 -15.37 3.56 6.08
CA MET A 199 -14.66 4.71 6.64
C MET A 199 -15.18 6.00 5.99
N THR A 200 -15.30 7.05 6.79
CA THR A 200 -15.54 8.40 6.27
C THR A 200 -14.31 8.90 5.51
N GLN A 201 -14.50 9.87 4.62
CA GLN A 201 -13.39 10.52 3.91
C GLN A 201 -12.36 11.10 4.89
N GLU A 202 -12.82 11.66 6.01
CA GLU A 202 -11.94 12.18 7.04
C GLU A 202 -11.08 11.08 7.70
N GLN A 203 -11.67 9.94 8.04
CA GLN A 203 -10.94 8.79 8.59
C GLN A 203 -9.91 8.26 7.58
N MET A 204 -10.27 8.21 6.29
CA MET A 204 -9.35 7.83 5.22
C MET A 204 -8.21 8.85 5.09
N ASN A 205 -8.50 10.14 5.09
CA ASN A 205 -7.49 11.20 5.02
C ASN A 205 -6.52 11.16 6.20
N GLN A 206 -7.04 10.98 7.43
CA GLN A 206 -6.20 10.84 8.63
C GLN A 206 -5.27 9.61 8.53
N GLY A 207 -5.80 8.47 8.06
CA GLY A 207 -4.99 7.29 7.81
C GLY A 207 -3.86 7.54 6.80
N MET A 208 -4.17 8.29 5.74
CA MET A 208 -3.19 8.67 4.72
C MET A 208 -2.09 9.58 5.26
N GLU A 209 -2.46 10.61 6.03
CA GLU A 209 -1.48 11.51 6.65
C GLU A 209 -0.52 10.73 7.58
N GLU A 210 -1.05 9.76 8.33
CA GLU A 210 -0.22 8.87 9.16
C GLU A 210 0.76 8.05 8.30
N VAL A 211 0.30 7.49 7.17
CA VAL A 211 1.18 6.74 6.23
C VAL A 211 2.25 7.64 5.64
N MET A 212 1.87 8.82 5.14
CA MET A 212 2.81 9.77 4.57
C MET A 212 3.85 10.22 5.59
N LYS A 213 3.42 10.48 6.83
CA LYS A 213 4.34 10.81 7.92
C LYS A 213 5.31 9.67 8.19
N MET A 214 4.82 8.43 8.27
CA MET A 214 5.71 7.27 8.49
C MET A 214 6.70 7.08 7.34
N GLN A 215 6.26 7.31 6.10
CA GLN A 215 7.13 7.28 4.92
C GLN A 215 8.20 8.37 5.00
N ASN A 216 7.82 9.60 5.30
CA ASN A 216 8.75 10.72 5.44
C ASN A 216 9.74 10.51 6.58
N ASP A 217 9.27 10.00 7.72
CA ASP A 217 10.12 9.66 8.87
C ASP A 217 11.13 8.55 8.52
N PHE A 218 10.72 7.56 7.74
CA PHE A 218 11.58 6.49 7.26
C PHE A 218 12.64 7.00 6.28
N GLU A 219 12.24 7.81 5.30
CA GLU A 219 13.17 8.44 4.36
C GLU A 219 14.17 9.33 5.09
N ALA A 220 13.73 10.21 5.98
CA ALA A 220 14.60 11.10 6.75
C ALA A 220 15.56 10.34 7.69
N LYS A 221 15.16 9.16 8.15
CA LYS A 221 16.01 8.28 8.95
C LYS A 221 17.20 7.75 8.15
N LEU A 222 17.02 7.46 6.86
CA LEU A 222 17.99 6.75 6.02
C LEU A 222 18.75 7.67 5.07
N LYS A 223 18.08 8.60 4.40
CA LYS A 223 18.64 9.41 3.31
C LYS A 223 19.90 10.17 3.69
N GLY A 224 20.93 10.04 2.86
CA GLY A 224 22.25 10.68 3.06
C GLY A 224 23.07 10.09 4.20
N LYS A 225 22.71 8.90 4.69
CA LYS A 225 23.45 8.21 5.75
C LYS A 225 23.92 6.84 5.26
N PRO A 226 24.99 6.30 5.86
CA PRO A 226 25.44 4.95 5.59
C PRO A 226 24.32 3.93 5.83
N PHE A 227 24.16 3.00 4.90
CA PHE A 227 23.22 1.90 5.09
C PHE A 227 23.65 1.04 6.28
N PRO A 228 22.72 0.60 7.14
CA PRO A 228 23.05 -0.17 8.33
C PRO A 228 23.82 -1.45 8.00
N ASP A 229 24.89 -1.72 8.75
CA ASP A 229 25.77 -2.86 8.55
C ASP A 229 25.01 -4.18 8.50
N PHE A 230 25.38 -5.01 7.52
CA PHE A 230 24.83 -6.34 7.34
C PHE A 230 25.88 -7.34 6.87
N THR A 231 25.61 -8.61 7.13
CA THR A 231 26.29 -9.78 6.57
C THR A 231 25.21 -10.82 6.28
N LEU A 232 24.84 -10.97 5.04
CA LEU A 232 23.72 -11.81 4.60
C LEU A 232 24.12 -12.63 3.37
N THR A 233 23.60 -13.84 3.27
CA THR A 233 23.93 -14.77 2.19
C THR A 233 22.73 -14.98 1.28
N ASP A 234 22.94 -14.84 -0.04
CA ASP A 234 21.91 -15.07 -1.03
C ASP A 234 21.68 -16.58 -1.32
N LEU A 235 20.65 -16.87 -2.14
CA LEU A 235 20.32 -18.25 -2.50
C LEU A 235 21.39 -18.94 -3.33
N SER A 236 22.29 -18.20 -4.01
CA SER A 236 23.43 -18.76 -4.75
C SER A 236 24.57 -19.19 -3.81
N GLY A 237 24.53 -18.76 -2.54
CA GLY A 237 25.58 -18.98 -1.57
C GLY A 237 26.60 -17.84 -1.48
N THR A 238 26.39 -16.73 -2.22
CA THR A 238 27.24 -15.55 -2.15
C THR A 238 26.91 -14.74 -0.89
N THR A 239 27.92 -14.43 -0.09
CA THR A 239 27.76 -13.59 1.10
C THR A 239 28.01 -12.13 0.73
N HIS A 240 26.99 -11.30 0.95
CA HIS A 240 27.04 -9.86 0.78
C HIS A 240 27.24 -9.19 2.14
N THR A 241 28.17 -8.26 2.21
CA THR A 241 28.45 -7.47 3.42
C THR A 241 28.46 -5.99 3.08
N SER A 242 28.31 -5.12 4.08
CA SER A 242 28.43 -3.67 3.89
C SER A 242 29.75 -3.28 3.22
N GLU A 243 30.83 -4.03 3.45
CA GLU A 243 32.12 -3.79 2.81
C GLU A 243 32.18 -4.30 1.36
N SER A 244 31.61 -5.50 1.10
CA SER A 244 31.68 -6.12 -0.23
C SER A 244 30.85 -5.39 -1.31
N ILE A 245 29.90 -4.55 -0.91
CA ILE A 245 29.06 -3.77 -1.83
C ILE A 245 29.63 -2.37 -2.13
N LYS A 246 30.68 -1.93 -1.42
CA LYS A 246 31.33 -0.64 -1.69
C LYS A 246 31.86 -0.57 -3.12
N GLY A 247 31.80 0.60 -3.71
CA GLY A 247 32.17 0.83 -5.11
C GLY A 247 31.06 0.53 -6.09
N LYS A 248 29.94 -0.05 -5.65
CA LYS A 248 28.77 -0.37 -6.48
C LYS A 248 27.58 0.54 -6.13
N VAL A 249 26.76 0.83 -7.13
CA VAL A 249 25.41 1.35 -6.92
C VAL A 249 24.50 0.16 -6.63
N VAL A 250 23.83 0.15 -5.48
CA VAL A 250 23.06 -1.01 -5.02
C VAL A 250 21.58 -0.69 -4.94
N ALA A 251 20.75 -1.45 -5.64
CA ALA A 251 19.31 -1.38 -5.51
C ALA A 251 18.82 -2.54 -4.61
N ILE A 252 18.18 -2.19 -3.50
CA ILE A 252 17.66 -3.14 -2.51
C ILE A 252 16.14 -3.14 -2.56
N ASN A 253 15.52 -4.34 -2.59
CA ASN A 253 14.09 -4.53 -2.42
C ASN A 253 13.81 -5.37 -1.17
N LEU A 254 12.93 -4.87 -0.29
CA LEU A 254 12.46 -5.60 0.90
C LEU A 254 11.09 -6.17 0.61
N TRP A 255 10.91 -7.49 0.74
CA TRP A 255 9.71 -8.17 0.30
C TRP A 255 9.44 -9.48 1.04
N PHE A 256 8.29 -10.11 0.77
CA PHE A 256 7.96 -11.47 1.23
C PHE A 256 6.97 -12.17 0.29
N THR A 257 6.90 -13.51 0.33
CA THR A 257 6.14 -14.34 -0.62
C THR A 257 4.61 -14.14 -0.59
N ALA A 258 4.05 -13.60 0.49
CA ALA A 258 2.62 -13.31 0.60
C ALA A 258 2.27 -11.83 0.31
N CYS A 259 3.25 -11.03 -0.10
CA CYS A 259 3.08 -9.61 -0.41
C CYS A 259 2.58 -9.44 -1.85
N ALA A 260 1.28 -9.33 -2.04
CA ALA A 260 0.68 -9.18 -3.37
C ALA A 260 1.23 -7.99 -4.18
N PRO A 261 1.38 -6.76 -3.61
CA PRO A 261 1.98 -5.65 -4.32
C PRO A 261 3.46 -5.90 -4.69
N CYS A 262 4.24 -6.60 -3.84
CA CYS A 262 5.61 -6.96 -4.17
C CYS A 262 5.67 -7.89 -5.39
N ILE A 263 4.76 -8.87 -5.46
CA ILE A 263 4.67 -9.79 -6.60
C ILE A 263 4.29 -9.04 -7.88
N HIS A 264 3.40 -8.08 -7.76
CA HIS A 264 2.89 -7.31 -8.90
C HIS A 264 3.99 -6.48 -9.58
N GLU A 265 4.98 -5.98 -8.83
CA GLU A 265 6.07 -5.16 -9.38
C GLU A 265 7.26 -5.97 -9.94
N MET A 266 7.41 -7.26 -9.56
CA MET A 266 8.56 -8.07 -9.98
C MET A 266 8.85 -8.06 -11.50
N PRO A 267 7.84 -8.14 -12.40
CA PRO A 267 8.09 -8.08 -13.82
C PRO A 267 8.73 -6.77 -14.30
N GLU A 268 8.38 -5.65 -13.65
CA GLU A 268 8.96 -4.34 -13.96
C GLU A 268 10.39 -4.23 -13.41
N LEU A 269 10.61 -4.69 -12.19
CA LEU A 269 11.94 -4.73 -11.58
C LEU A 269 12.90 -5.64 -12.37
N ASN A 270 12.42 -6.77 -12.89
CA ASN A 270 13.24 -7.66 -13.73
C ASN A 270 13.71 -6.98 -15.03
N LYS A 271 12.90 -6.09 -15.63
CA LYS A 271 13.34 -5.32 -16.79
C LYS A 271 14.51 -4.38 -16.44
N ILE A 272 14.48 -3.81 -15.24
CA ILE A 272 15.59 -2.95 -14.78
C ILE A 272 16.84 -3.80 -14.60
N VAL A 273 16.76 -4.98 -13.98
CA VAL A 273 17.92 -5.89 -13.85
C VAL A 273 18.51 -6.22 -15.22
N GLU A 274 17.66 -6.55 -16.21
CA GLU A 274 18.10 -6.87 -17.58
C GLU A 274 18.82 -5.69 -18.25
N GLU A 275 18.39 -4.44 -17.99
CA GLU A 275 19.06 -3.25 -18.55
C GLU A 275 20.49 -3.06 -18.02
N TYR A 276 20.77 -3.50 -16.78
CA TYR A 276 22.08 -3.32 -16.14
C TYR A 276 22.88 -4.63 -16.02
N LYS A 277 22.44 -5.72 -16.65
CA LYS A 277 23.06 -7.04 -16.48
C LYS A 277 24.54 -7.14 -16.86
N GLU A 278 24.98 -6.29 -17.80
CA GLU A 278 26.38 -6.22 -18.26
C GLU A 278 27.18 -5.13 -17.51
N ASN A 279 26.59 -4.52 -16.47
CA ASN A 279 27.23 -3.46 -15.71
C ASN A 279 27.59 -3.93 -14.29
N ASP A 280 28.84 -4.30 -14.10
CA ASP A 280 29.36 -4.80 -12.82
C ASP A 280 29.32 -3.76 -11.69
N ASP A 281 29.14 -2.47 -12.00
CA ASP A 281 29.00 -1.39 -11.02
C ASP A 281 27.60 -1.33 -10.39
N VAL A 282 26.64 -2.12 -10.87
CA VAL A 282 25.27 -2.15 -10.33
C VAL A 282 24.97 -3.51 -9.71
N LEU A 283 24.43 -3.49 -8.51
CA LEU A 283 24.07 -4.70 -7.77
C LEU A 283 22.60 -4.63 -7.33
N PHE A 284 21.87 -5.72 -7.56
CA PHE A 284 20.46 -5.84 -7.16
C PHE A 284 20.32 -6.89 -6.06
N LEU A 285 19.81 -6.49 -4.88
CA LEU A 285 19.61 -7.35 -3.71
C LEU A 285 18.15 -7.36 -3.28
N ALA A 286 17.56 -8.53 -3.09
CA ALA A 286 16.19 -8.66 -2.59
C ALA A 286 16.18 -9.36 -1.23
N PHE A 287 15.96 -8.59 -0.19
CA PHE A 287 15.89 -9.10 1.19
C PHE A 287 14.52 -9.70 1.43
N ALA A 288 14.44 -11.03 1.35
CA ALA A 288 13.23 -11.79 1.60
C ALA A 288 13.04 -12.01 3.11
N LEU A 289 11.87 -11.60 3.63
CA LEU A 289 11.53 -11.88 5.03
C LEU A 289 11.27 -13.36 5.26
N ASP A 290 10.90 -14.09 4.20
CA ASP A 290 10.68 -15.52 4.26
C ASP A 290 12.00 -16.27 4.51
N PRO A 291 11.96 -17.33 5.33
CA PRO A 291 13.13 -18.17 5.55
C PRO A 291 13.47 -18.99 4.29
N LYS A 292 14.74 -19.34 4.16
CA LYS A 292 15.19 -20.30 3.16
C LYS A 292 14.42 -21.62 3.31
N GLY A 293 13.87 -22.15 2.23
CA GLY A 293 13.19 -23.43 2.24
C GLY A 293 12.06 -23.56 1.25
N SER A 294 11.32 -24.65 1.37
CA SER A 294 10.37 -25.13 0.35
C SER A 294 9.27 -24.12 -0.04
N ARG A 295 8.88 -23.21 0.83
CA ARG A 295 7.87 -22.17 0.55
C ARG A 295 8.45 -21.13 -0.42
N LEU A 296 9.63 -20.57 -0.10
CA LEU A 296 10.32 -19.61 -0.93
C LEU A 296 10.71 -20.23 -2.29
N ASP A 297 11.22 -21.48 -2.26
CA ASP A 297 11.59 -22.20 -3.48
C ASP A 297 10.38 -22.45 -4.40
N LYS A 298 9.24 -22.84 -3.85
CA LYS A 298 8.00 -23.02 -4.62
C LYS A 298 7.49 -21.70 -5.19
N PHE A 299 7.64 -20.62 -4.44
CA PHE A 299 7.27 -19.29 -4.88
C PHE A 299 8.12 -18.85 -6.08
N LEU A 300 9.45 -18.91 -5.96
CA LEU A 300 10.39 -18.48 -7.00
C LEU A 300 10.32 -19.34 -8.29
N LYS A 301 9.84 -20.59 -8.20
CA LYS A 301 9.51 -21.40 -9.39
C LYS A 301 8.32 -20.85 -10.20
N LYS A 302 7.41 -20.13 -9.54
CA LYS A 302 6.21 -19.55 -10.17
C LYS A 302 6.37 -18.08 -10.56
N HIS A 303 7.18 -17.36 -9.81
CA HIS A 303 7.36 -15.91 -9.93
C HIS A 303 8.85 -15.63 -10.11
N LYS A 304 9.24 -15.33 -11.36
CA LYS A 304 10.62 -14.95 -11.67
C LYS A 304 10.95 -13.63 -10.96
N PHE A 305 12.07 -13.61 -10.22
CA PHE A 305 12.62 -12.40 -9.64
C PHE A 305 14.15 -12.40 -9.78
N ASP A 306 14.67 -11.49 -10.58
CA ASP A 306 16.05 -11.51 -11.07
C ASP A 306 17.06 -10.77 -10.15
N TYR A 307 16.60 -10.25 -9.02
CA TYR A 307 17.48 -9.77 -7.94
C TYR A 307 18.19 -10.96 -7.28
N ASN A 308 19.36 -10.71 -6.68
CA ASN A 308 19.99 -11.69 -5.79
C ASN A 308 19.15 -11.83 -4.51
N ILE A 309 18.47 -12.96 -4.39
CA ILE A 309 17.49 -13.21 -3.31
C ILE A 309 18.23 -13.57 -2.04
N ILE A 310 18.08 -12.75 -1.00
CA ILE A 310 18.64 -12.98 0.34
C ILE A 310 17.51 -13.43 1.27
N PRO A 311 17.40 -14.72 1.58
CA PRO A 311 16.40 -15.24 2.51
C PRO A 311 16.74 -14.90 3.96
N ASP A 312 15.85 -15.27 4.89
CA ASP A 312 16.06 -15.12 6.35
C ASP A 312 16.32 -13.67 6.81
N SER A 313 15.94 -12.67 6.00
CA SER A 313 16.24 -11.26 6.26
C SER A 313 15.30 -10.62 7.30
N GLN A 314 14.29 -11.33 7.81
CA GLN A 314 13.27 -10.76 8.70
C GLN A 314 13.86 -10.06 9.92
N GLU A 315 14.81 -10.70 10.59
CA GLU A 315 15.41 -10.14 11.82
C GLU A 315 16.17 -8.85 11.52
N TYR A 316 16.99 -8.85 10.47
CA TYR A 316 17.74 -7.67 10.04
C TYR A 316 16.79 -6.54 9.64
N VAL A 317 15.83 -6.81 8.76
CA VAL A 317 14.89 -5.81 8.24
C VAL A 317 14.08 -5.19 9.38
N THR A 318 13.55 -6.01 10.30
CA THR A 318 12.72 -5.48 11.40
C THR A 318 13.51 -4.75 12.47
N LYS A 319 14.75 -5.17 12.77
CA LYS A 319 15.57 -4.56 13.84
C LYS A 319 16.36 -3.35 13.37
N LYS A 320 16.89 -3.37 12.15
CA LYS A 320 17.78 -2.32 11.63
C LYS A 320 17.06 -1.29 10.78
N LEU A 321 16.20 -1.73 9.87
CA LEU A 321 15.52 -0.84 8.93
C LEU A 321 14.14 -0.42 9.46
N ASN A 322 13.31 -1.37 9.84
CA ASN A 322 11.93 -1.18 10.29
C ASN A 322 11.10 -0.33 9.32
N PRO A 323 10.93 -0.78 8.05
CA PRO A 323 10.18 -0.04 7.04
C PRO A 323 8.71 0.09 7.44
N PRO A 324 8.01 1.18 7.02
CA PRO A 324 6.59 1.35 7.32
C PRO A 324 5.69 0.36 6.58
N SER A 325 6.10 -0.13 5.42
CA SER A 325 5.31 -1.07 4.61
C SER A 325 6.20 -1.86 3.63
N TYR A 326 5.58 -2.77 2.86
CA TYR A 326 6.20 -3.55 1.79
C TYR A 326 5.37 -3.44 0.51
N PRO A 327 6.03 -3.43 -0.67
CA PRO A 327 7.48 -3.45 -0.89
C PRO A 327 8.18 -2.21 -0.35
N THR A 328 9.47 -2.31 -0.04
CA THR A 328 10.33 -1.15 0.23
C THR A 328 11.55 -1.21 -0.66
N HIS A 329 11.84 -0.10 -1.31
CA HIS A 329 12.98 0.08 -2.21
C HIS A 329 13.99 1.02 -1.60
N ILE A 330 15.28 0.71 -1.74
CA ILE A 330 16.38 1.54 -1.28
C ILE A 330 17.45 1.51 -2.37
N VAL A 331 18.01 2.68 -2.71
CA VAL A 331 19.18 2.77 -3.60
C VAL A 331 20.33 3.36 -2.80
N LEU A 332 21.50 2.72 -2.91
CA LEU A 332 22.73 3.15 -2.31
C LEU A 332 23.70 3.66 -3.39
N ASP A 333 24.47 4.68 -3.05
CA ASP A 333 25.60 5.12 -3.86
C ASP A 333 26.83 4.20 -3.70
N LYS A 334 27.95 4.54 -4.38
CA LYS A 334 29.20 3.78 -4.32
C LYS A 334 29.87 3.79 -2.93
N ASN A 335 29.49 4.71 -2.04
CA ASN A 335 29.96 4.76 -0.65
C ASN A 335 29.07 3.95 0.29
N SER A 336 27.98 3.36 -0.23
CA SER A 336 26.91 2.69 0.52
C SER A 336 26.04 3.65 1.33
N ASP A 337 25.99 4.95 0.96
CA ASP A 337 25.05 5.90 1.51
C ASP A 337 23.68 5.79 0.81
N VAL A 338 22.60 5.94 1.57
CA VAL A 338 21.25 5.86 1.03
C VAL A 338 20.91 7.12 0.25
N VAL A 339 20.72 7.01 -1.06
CA VAL A 339 20.32 8.12 -1.94
C VAL A 339 18.83 8.15 -2.24
N PHE A 340 18.15 6.99 -2.12
CA PHE A 340 16.72 6.86 -2.32
C PHE A 340 16.14 5.82 -1.36
N SER A 341 14.95 6.08 -0.82
CA SER A 341 14.12 5.08 -0.17
C SER A 341 12.65 5.37 -0.37
N PHE A 342 11.88 4.32 -0.64
CA PHE A 342 10.43 4.40 -0.81
C PHE A 342 9.78 3.11 -0.35
N SER A 343 8.81 3.23 0.56
CA SER A 343 8.06 2.09 1.09
C SER A 343 6.65 2.15 0.57
N ALA A 344 6.34 1.34 -0.36
CA ALA A 344 5.03 1.03 -0.91
C ALA A 344 5.16 0.58 -2.37
N TYR A 345 4.07 0.05 -2.93
CA TYR A 345 3.98 -0.14 -4.37
C TYR A 345 3.70 1.22 -5.08
N SER A 346 4.45 1.50 -6.15
CA SER A 346 4.17 2.58 -7.09
C SER A 346 4.42 2.11 -8.52
N PRO A 347 3.53 2.39 -9.49
CA PRO A 347 3.78 2.06 -10.89
C PRO A 347 4.99 2.81 -11.49
N LYS A 348 5.46 3.86 -10.81
CA LYS A 348 6.64 4.65 -11.19
C LYS A 348 7.89 4.34 -10.38
N VAL A 349 7.83 3.38 -9.46
CA VAL A 349 8.98 3.06 -8.61
C VAL A 349 10.17 2.56 -9.43
N GLY A 350 9.92 1.78 -10.48
CA GLY A 350 10.95 1.33 -11.40
C GLY A 350 11.68 2.48 -12.10
N GLU A 351 10.93 3.48 -12.59
CA GLU A 351 11.52 4.70 -13.20
C GLU A 351 12.36 5.48 -12.18
N ALA A 352 11.88 5.60 -10.94
CA ALA A 352 12.62 6.27 -9.87
C ALA A 352 13.94 5.54 -9.56
N ILE A 353 13.90 4.22 -9.33
CA ILE A 353 15.10 3.40 -9.09
C ILE A 353 16.11 3.58 -10.21
N LYS A 354 15.68 3.45 -11.47
CA LYS A 354 16.53 3.63 -12.65
C LYS A 354 17.13 5.04 -12.72
N SER A 355 16.36 6.06 -12.42
CA SER A 355 16.82 7.46 -12.39
C SER A 355 17.94 7.65 -11.37
N TYR A 356 17.79 7.10 -10.15
CA TYR A 356 18.83 7.17 -9.13
C TYR A 356 20.06 6.36 -9.49
N ILE A 357 19.93 5.12 -10.00
CA ILE A 357 21.06 4.33 -10.49
C ILE A 357 21.86 5.12 -11.54
N ASN A 358 21.19 5.66 -12.56
CA ASN A 358 21.85 6.44 -13.61
C ASN A 358 22.53 7.72 -13.10
N SER A 359 21.96 8.36 -12.08
CA SER A 359 22.57 9.52 -11.43
C SER A 359 23.86 9.16 -10.70
N GLU A 360 23.86 8.04 -9.97
CA GLU A 360 25.02 7.61 -9.18
C GLU A 360 26.15 7.02 -10.05
N LEU A 361 25.80 6.38 -11.18
CA LEU A 361 26.81 5.90 -12.14
C LEU A 361 27.58 7.01 -12.84
N LYS A 362 27.03 8.23 -12.92
CA LYS A 362 27.67 9.40 -13.56
C LYS A 362 28.62 10.14 -12.61
N LYS A 363 28.62 9.83 -11.34
CA LYS A 363 29.53 10.35 -10.33
C LYS A 363 30.80 9.50 -10.26
#